data_a7252d6959b114f6f5473c9d6d19de3b
#
_entry.id   a7252d6959b114f6f5473c9d6d19de3b
#
_cell.length_a   1.000
_cell.length_b   1.000
_cell.length_c   1.000
_cell.angle_alpha   90.00
_cell.angle_beta   90.00
_cell.angle_gamma   90.00
#
_symmetry.space_group_name_H-M   'P 1'
#
loop_
_entity.id
_entity.type
_entity.pdbx_description
1 polymer ?
#
loop_
_entity_poly.entity_id
_entity_poly.type
_entity_poly.pdbx_seq_one_letter_code
_entity_poly.pdbx_strand_id
1 'polypeptide(L)'
;GLATISVVSGLDKGIRILSELNLGLAVLLLALVLCLGPTVLLLKSFVENTGGYLSELVSKTFNLYAYEPKSSNWLGGWTLLYWGWWLSWSPFVGMFIARVSRGRTIREFVTGVLFVPAGFTLMWMTVFGNSAIYLIMNQGATDLANTVQQDVALALFNFLEHFPFSSVLSFIAMAMVIVFFVTSADSGAMVVDTLASGGVANTPVWQRIFWALLMGVVAIALLIAGGLSALQTVTIASALPFSVILLISIYGLLKALRRDLT
;
A
#
# COMPACT_ATOMS: atom_id res chain seq x y z
N GLY A 1 -0.61 1.51 20.49
CA GLY A 1 -1.41 2.40 21.36
C GLY A 1 -2.57 3.02 20.62
N LEU A 2 -2.35 3.90 19.62
CA LEU A 2 -3.44 4.59 18.89
C LEU A 2 -4.39 3.62 18.19
N ALA A 3 -3.88 2.60 17.51
CA ALA A 3 -4.70 1.57 16.87
C ALA A 3 -5.55 0.81 17.90
N THR A 4 -4.99 0.47 19.07
CA THR A 4 -5.74 -0.19 20.14
C THR A 4 -6.88 0.68 20.67
N ILE A 5 -6.68 1.99 20.78
CA ILE A 5 -7.73 2.95 21.18
C ILE A 5 -8.84 2.99 20.11
N SER A 6 -8.48 2.97 18.82
CA SER A 6 -9.43 2.93 17.71
C SER A 6 -10.26 1.64 17.73
N VAL A 7 -9.62 0.49 17.95
CA VAL A 7 -10.30 -0.82 18.08
C VAL A 7 -11.34 -0.83 19.21
N VAL A 8 -11.05 -0.16 20.35
CA VAL A 8 -11.95 -0.10 21.50
C VAL A 8 -13.11 0.87 21.31
N SER A 9 -12.88 1.99 20.59
CA SER A 9 -13.88 3.04 20.39
C SER A 9 -15.04 2.69 19.45
N GLY A 10 -14.98 1.53 18.79
CA GLY A 10 -16.03 1.05 17.87
C GLY A 10 -15.61 1.15 16.41
N LEU A 11 -15.29 0.00 15.85
CA LEU A 11 -14.63 -0.19 14.55
C LEU A 11 -15.29 0.49 13.36
N ASP A 12 -16.64 0.45 13.26
CA ASP A 12 -17.29 0.84 12.00
C ASP A 12 -17.31 2.35 11.73
N LYS A 13 -17.47 3.17 12.77
CA LYS A 13 -17.47 4.64 12.61
C LYS A 13 -16.06 5.23 12.64
N GLY A 14 -15.19 4.73 13.53
CA GLY A 14 -13.83 5.24 13.70
C GLY A 14 -12.96 4.99 12.47
N ILE A 15 -12.94 3.75 11.98
CA ILE A 15 -12.18 3.37 10.77
C ILE A 15 -12.66 4.18 9.56
N ARG A 16 -13.97 4.34 9.39
CA ARG A 16 -14.53 5.08 8.27
C ARG A 16 -14.09 6.55 8.28
N ILE A 17 -14.23 7.24 9.40
CA ILE A 17 -13.85 8.66 9.53
C ILE A 17 -12.33 8.84 9.30
N LEU A 18 -11.51 7.97 9.90
CA LEU A 18 -10.06 8.01 9.72
C LEU A 18 -9.65 7.71 8.27
N SER A 19 -10.31 6.76 7.61
CA SER A 19 -10.03 6.44 6.21
C SER A 19 -10.45 7.57 5.26
N GLU A 20 -11.60 8.21 5.48
CA GLU A 20 -12.04 9.38 4.72
C GLU A 20 -11.08 10.57 4.94
N LEU A 21 -10.65 10.81 6.19
CA LEU A 21 -9.63 11.81 6.51
C LEU A 21 -8.30 11.51 5.81
N ASN A 22 -7.84 10.26 5.86
CA ASN A 22 -6.59 9.86 5.22
C ASN A 22 -6.62 10.06 3.71
N LEU A 23 -7.72 9.68 3.06
CA LEU A 23 -7.92 9.92 1.64
C LEU A 23 -7.92 11.43 1.33
N GLY A 24 -8.60 12.23 2.15
CA GLY A 24 -8.59 13.68 2.02
C GLY A 24 -7.19 14.28 2.14
N LEU A 25 -6.41 13.86 3.13
CA LEU A 25 -5.01 14.30 3.31
C LEU A 25 -4.13 13.87 2.14
N ALA A 26 -4.31 12.64 1.63
CA ALA A 26 -3.56 12.15 0.48
C ALA A 26 -3.85 12.95 -0.80
N VAL A 27 -5.13 13.20 -1.07
CA VAL A 27 -5.54 14.01 -2.23
C VAL A 27 -5.07 15.46 -2.07
N LEU A 28 -5.14 16.03 -0.87
CA LEU A 28 -4.63 17.38 -0.59
C LEU A 28 -3.12 17.46 -0.82
N LEU A 29 -2.34 16.53 -0.28
CA LEU A 29 -0.89 16.51 -0.46
C LEU A 29 -0.52 16.33 -1.94
N LEU A 30 -1.20 15.43 -2.65
CA LEU A 30 -1.03 15.23 -4.09
C LEU A 30 -1.29 16.53 -4.87
N ALA A 31 -2.39 17.21 -4.59
CA ALA A 31 -2.77 18.46 -5.24
C ALA A 31 -1.75 19.57 -4.94
N LEU A 32 -1.29 19.69 -3.70
CA LEU A 32 -0.29 20.67 -3.32
C LEU A 32 1.04 20.44 -4.06
N VAL A 33 1.55 19.20 -4.08
CA VAL A 33 2.79 18.88 -4.82
C VAL A 33 2.61 19.08 -6.32
N LEU A 34 1.46 18.75 -6.89
CA LEU A 34 1.16 19.00 -8.31
C LEU A 34 1.16 20.49 -8.62
N CYS A 35 0.54 21.32 -7.78
CA CYS A 35 0.41 22.77 -8.02
C CYS A 35 1.70 23.53 -7.73
N LEU A 36 2.48 23.12 -6.73
CA LEU A 36 3.73 23.78 -6.32
C LEU A 36 4.94 23.30 -7.14
N GLY A 37 4.83 22.15 -7.77
CA GLY A 37 5.87 21.55 -8.61
C GLY A 37 5.76 22.00 -10.09
N PRO A 38 6.48 21.32 -10.99
CA PRO A 38 6.44 21.61 -12.42
C PRO A 38 5.15 21.08 -13.07
N THR A 39 4.00 21.65 -12.73
CA THR A 39 2.64 21.18 -13.07
C THR A 39 2.47 20.73 -14.51
N VAL A 40 2.92 21.57 -15.47
CA VAL A 40 2.77 21.23 -16.91
C VAL A 40 3.56 20.01 -17.29
N LEU A 41 4.78 19.86 -16.75
CA LEU A 41 5.60 18.67 -16.96
C LEU A 41 4.91 17.44 -16.37
N LEU A 42 4.40 17.54 -15.13
CA LEU A 42 3.75 16.44 -14.45
C LEU A 42 2.49 15.95 -15.17
N LEU A 43 1.67 16.87 -15.69
CA LEU A 43 0.49 16.51 -16.47
C LEU A 43 0.85 15.83 -17.81
N LYS A 44 1.88 16.31 -18.50
CA LYS A 44 2.40 15.64 -19.70
C LYS A 44 2.95 14.26 -19.36
N SER A 45 3.78 14.15 -18.31
CA SER A 45 4.35 12.90 -17.86
C SER A 45 3.27 11.89 -17.43
N PHE A 46 2.16 12.35 -16.86
CA PHE A 46 1.05 11.45 -16.51
C PHE A 46 0.47 10.74 -17.72
N VAL A 47 0.27 11.46 -18.83
CA VAL A 47 -0.22 10.87 -20.08
C VAL A 47 0.82 9.90 -20.65
N GLU A 48 2.09 10.31 -20.72
CA GLU A 48 3.17 9.47 -21.24
C GLU A 48 3.42 8.23 -20.38
N ASN A 49 3.47 8.38 -19.06
CA ASN A 49 3.65 7.26 -18.13
C ASN A 49 2.48 6.26 -18.22
N THR A 50 1.25 6.74 -18.38
CA THR A 50 0.08 5.87 -18.57
C THR A 50 0.16 5.10 -19.88
N GLY A 51 0.53 5.77 -20.96
CA GLY A 51 0.75 5.12 -22.25
C GLY A 51 1.88 4.09 -22.20
N GLY A 52 3.02 4.45 -21.61
CA GLY A 52 4.16 3.56 -21.39
C GLY A 52 3.78 2.34 -20.54
N TYR A 53 3.07 2.56 -19.42
CA TYR A 53 2.59 1.46 -18.58
C TYR A 53 1.73 0.46 -19.37
N LEU A 54 0.75 0.95 -20.12
CA LEU A 54 -0.16 0.09 -20.88
C LEU A 54 0.56 -0.65 -22.02
N SER A 55 1.47 0.02 -22.72
CA SER A 55 2.21 -0.60 -23.85
C SER A 55 3.25 -1.63 -23.39
N GLU A 56 3.87 -1.42 -22.24
CA GLU A 56 4.93 -2.29 -21.73
C GLU A 56 4.46 -3.30 -20.66
N LEU A 57 3.19 -3.29 -20.30
CA LEU A 57 2.64 -4.10 -19.21
C LEU A 57 3.02 -5.57 -19.32
N VAL A 58 2.83 -6.18 -20.47
CA VAL A 58 3.13 -7.60 -20.69
C VAL A 58 4.64 -7.86 -20.63
N SER A 59 5.42 -7.08 -21.35
CA SER A 59 6.87 -7.25 -21.41
C SER A 59 7.53 -7.07 -20.02
N LYS A 60 7.11 -6.08 -19.26
CA LYS A 60 7.62 -5.84 -17.89
C LYS A 60 7.18 -6.91 -16.89
N THR A 61 5.96 -7.43 -17.04
CA THR A 61 5.44 -8.49 -16.15
C THR A 61 6.22 -9.80 -16.28
N PHE A 62 6.61 -10.16 -17.49
CA PHE A 62 7.31 -11.42 -17.77
C PHE A 62 8.83 -11.27 -17.90
N ASN A 63 9.41 -10.10 -17.63
CA ASN A 63 10.83 -9.88 -17.71
C ASN A 63 11.54 -10.23 -16.38
N LEU A 64 12.31 -11.32 -16.39
CA LEU A 64 13.17 -11.74 -15.29
C LEU A 64 14.66 -11.40 -15.54
N TYR A 65 14.94 -10.62 -16.56
CA TYR A 65 16.30 -10.19 -16.93
C TYR A 65 17.27 -11.36 -17.19
N ALA A 66 16.78 -12.48 -17.73
CA ALA A 66 17.58 -13.67 -18.00
C ALA A 66 18.71 -13.42 -19.02
N TYR A 67 18.47 -12.52 -19.99
CA TYR A 67 19.42 -12.17 -21.05
C TYR A 67 20.16 -10.84 -20.81
N GLU A 68 19.66 -10.03 -19.90
CA GLU A 68 20.26 -8.76 -19.46
C GLU A 68 20.36 -8.78 -17.93
N PRO A 69 21.37 -9.45 -17.37
CA PRO A 69 21.42 -9.65 -15.93
C PRO A 69 21.57 -8.31 -15.21
N LYS A 70 20.52 -7.90 -14.52
CA LYS A 70 20.59 -6.88 -13.48
C LYS A 70 21.15 -7.50 -12.20
N SER A 71 21.68 -6.66 -11.30
CA SER A 71 22.14 -7.15 -10.01
C SER A 71 21.05 -7.98 -9.32
N SER A 72 21.45 -9.06 -8.63
CA SER A 72 20.50 -9.88 -7.83
C SER A 72 19.68 -9.06 -6.86
N ASN A 73 20.23 -7.97 -6.35
CA ASN A 73 19.54 -7.03 -5.46
C ASN A 73 18.37 -6.30 -6.13
N TRP A 74 18.43 -6.05 -7.44
CA TRP A 74 17.31 -5.41 -8.14
C TRP A 74 16.07 -6.29 -8.14
N LEU A 75 16.16 -7.54 -8.55
CA LEU A 75 15.03 -8.46 -8.56
C LEU A 75 14.47 -8.70 -7.15
N GLY A 76 15.38 -8.88 -6.17
CA GLY A 76 14.99 -9.06 -4.78
C GLY A 76 14.29 -7.85 -4.18
N GLY A 77 14.87 -6.68 -4.36
CA GLY A 77 14.38 -5.42 -3.76
C GLY A 77 13.14 -4.83 -4.43
N TRP A 78 12.87 -5.17 -5.69
CA TRP A 78 11.76 -4.62 -6.45
C TRP A 78 10.74 -5.68 -6.84
N THR A 79 11.08 -6.58 -7.75
CA THR A 79 10.12 -7.54 -8.29
C THR A 79 9.62 -8.51 -7.24
N LEU A 80 10.52 -9.21 -6.55
CA LEU A 80 10.13 -10.21 -5.54
C LEU A 80 9.49 -9.57 -4.32
N LEU A 81 9.98 -8.39 -3.88
CA LEU A 81 9.40 -7.67 -2.76
C LEU A 81 7.96 -7.26 -3.05
N TYR A 82 7.70 -6.58 -4.18
CA TYR A 82 6.36 -6.09 -4.50
C TYR A 82 5.38 -7.22 -4.81
N TRP A 83 5.76 -8.22 -5.59
CA TRP A 83 4.92 -9.39 -5.82
C TRP A 83 4.68 -10.19 -4.53
N GLY A 84 5.72 -10.42 -3.75
CA GLY A 84 5.62 -11.11 -2.46
C GLY A 84 4.70 -10.38 -1.49
N TRP A 85 4.84 -9.06 -1.39
CA TRP A 85 3.98 -8.22 -0.57
C TRP A 85 2.50 -8.34 -0.98
N TRP A 86 2.20 -8.14 -2.26
CA TRP A 86 0.83 -8.24 -2.76
C TRP A 86 0.22 -9.62 -2.56
N LEU A 87 0.98 -10.69 -2.80
CA LEU A 87 0.53 -12.07 -2.58
C LEU A 87 0.24 -12.34 -1.10
N SER A 88 1.14 -11.94 -0.20
CA SER A 88 0.99 -12.13 1.24
C SER A 88 -0.17 -11.32 1.81
N TRP A 89 -0.39 -10.12 1.26
CA TRP A 89 -1.40 -9.18 1.74
C TRP A 89 -2.80 -9.47 1.19
N SER A 90 -2.89 -10.09 0.02
CA SER A 90 -4.14 -10.28 -0.71
C SER A 90 -5.25 -11.03 0.06
N PRO A 91 -5.01 -12.07 0.87
CA PRO A 91 -6.07 -12.70 1.64
C PRO A 91 -6.68 -11.78 2.68
N PHE A 92 -5.86 -10.96 3.34
CA PHE A 92 -6.31 -9.98 4.34
C PHE A 92 -7.14 -8.89 3.71
N VAL A 93 -6.61 -8.27 2.65
CA VAL A 93 -7.30 -7.21 1.91
C VAL A 93 -8.57 -7.74 1.26
N GLY A 94 -8.52 -8.93 0.67
CA GLY A 94 -9.68 -9.57 0.07
C GLY A 94 -10.81 -9.78 1.07
N MET A 95 -10.53 -10.25 2.28
CA MET A 95 -11.53 -10.40 3.34
C MET A 95 -12.10 -9.05 3.80
N PHE A 96 -11.25 -8.05 3.97
CA PHE A 96 -11.68 -6.70 4.33
C PHE A 96 -12.59 -6.09 3.26
N ILE A 97 -12.15 -6.10 2.00
CA ILE A 97 -12.92 -5.54 0.88
C ILE A 97 -14.23 -6.30 0.70
N ALA A 98 -14.25 -7.63 0.82
CA ALA A 98 -15.48 -8.41 0.76
C ALA A 98 -16.50 -7.99 1.82
N ARG A 99 -16.04 -7.67 3.04
CA ARG A 99 -16.89 -7.21 4.13
C ARG A 99 -17.53 -5.84 3.85
N VAL A 100 -16.74 -4.89 3.32
CA VAL A 100 -17.22 -3.53 3.04
C VAL A 100 -17.98 -3.40 1.71
N SER A 101 -17.91 -4.43 0.86
CA SER A 101 -18.55 -4.44 -0.47
C SER A 101 -19.91 -5.15 -0.51
N ARG A 102 -20.50 -5.46 0.66
CA ARG A 102 -21.79 -6.12 0.71
C ARG A 102 -22.88 -5.33 -0.05
N GLY A 103 -23.67 -6.03 -0.86
CA GLY A 103 -24.74 -5.45 -1.67
C GLY A 103 -24.29 -4.87 -3.02
N ARG A 104 -23.01 -4.93 -3.36
CA ARG A 104 -22.50 -4.54 -4.69
C ARG A 104 -22.51 -5.72 -5.65
N THR A 105 -22.68 -5.45 -6.93
CA THR A 105 -22.53 -6.47 -7.97
C THR A 105 -21.06 -6.83 -8.18
N ILE A 106 -20.78 -8.03 -8.67
CA ILE A 106 -19.41 -8.47 -8.99
C ILE A 106 -18.74 -7.52 -9.99
N ARG A 107 -19.50 -7.00 -10.97
CA ARG A 107 -18.99 -6.05 -11.95
C ARG A 107 -18.52 -4.75 -11.28
N GLU A 108 -19.35 -4.14 -10.44
CA GLU A 108 -19.01 -2.91 -9.71
C GLU A 108 -17.79 -3.14 -8.81
N PHE A 109 -17.75 -4.29 -8.12
CA PHE A 109 -16.62 -4.66 -7.29
C PHE A 109 -15.32 -4.74 -8.09
N VAL A 110 -15.28 -5.56 -9.15
CA VAL A 110 -14.08 -5.76 -9.96
C VAL A 110 -13.62 -4.46 -10.61
N THR A 111 -14.55 -3.70 -11.19
CA THR A 111 -14.24 -2.41 -11.83
C THR A 111 -13.66 -1.42 -10.81
N GLY A 112 -14.30 -1.29 -9.64
CA GLY A 112 -13.83 -0.38 -8.60
C GLY A 112 -12.46 -0.74 -8.05
N VAL A 113 -12.22 -2.02 -7.75
CA VAL A 113 -10.96 -2.50 -7.17
C VAL A 113 -9.79 -2.44 -8.16
N LEU A 114 -10.05 -2.61 -9.45
CA LEU A 114 -8.98 -2.55 -10.46
C LEU A 114 -8.66 -1.12 -10.89
N PHE A 115 -9.66 -0.34 -11.28
CA PHE A 115 -9.40 0.95 -11.94
C PHE A 115 -9.14 2.10 -10.97
N VAL A 116 -9.84 2.15 -9.83
CA VAL A 116 -9.68 3.28 -8.90
C VAL A 116 -8.29 3.31 -8.26
N PRO A 117 -7.79 2.22 -7.65
CA PRO A 117 -6.44 2.22 -7.09
C PRO A 117 -5.36 2.36 -8.17
N ALA A 118 -5.53 1.72 -9.34
CA ALA A 118 -4.55 1.81 -10.43
C ALA A 118 -4.43 3.25 -10.95
N GLY A 119 -5.55 3.92 -11.21
CA GLY A 119 -5.55 5.32 -11.67
C GLY A 119 -4.93 6.27 -10.63
N PHE A 120 -5.30 6.09 -9.35
CA PHE A 120 -4.71 6.87 -8.27
C PHE A 120 -3.20 6.63 -8.15
N THR A 121 -2.76 5.37 -8.22
CA THR A 121 -1.33 5.01 -8.15
C THR A 121 -0.54 5.62 -9.31
N LEU A 122 -1.05 5.55 -10.55
CA LEU A 122 -0.39 6.18 -11.71
C LEU A 122 -0.21 7.68 -11.50
N MET A 123 -1.24 8.37 -11.01
CA MET A 123 -1.15 9.80 -10.71
C MET A 123 -0.17 10.07 -9.57
N TRP A 124 -0.26 9.30 -8.48
CA TRP A 124 0.62 9.43 -7.31
C TRP A 124 2.09 9.24 -7.69
N MET A 125 2.40 8.15 -8.36
CA MET A 125 3.77 7.84 -8.79
C MET A 125 4.30 8.87 -9.78
N THR A 126 3.47 9.38 -10.67
CA THR A 126 3.88 10.46 -11.58
C THR A 126 4.16 11.74 -10.81
N VAL A 127 3.25 12.19 -9.95
CA VAL A 127 3.40 13.48 -9.27
C VAL A 127 4.61 13.46 -8.34
N PHE A 128 4.73 12.48 -7.48
CA PHE A 128 5.85 12.40 -6.54
C PHE A 128 7.16 11.94 -7.21
N GLY A 129 7.09 10.88 -8.02
CA GLY A 129 8.27 10.30 -8.65
C GLY A 129 8.90 11.24 -9.68
N ASN A 130 8.12 11.78 -10.61
CA ASN A 130 8.66 12.67 -11.64
C ASN A 130 9.07 14.04 -11.06
N SER A 131 8.41 14.53 -9.98
CA SER A 131 8.89 15.69 -9.26
C SER A 131 10.25 15.44 -8.60
N ALA A 132 10.45 14.30 -7.96
CA ALA A 132 11.74 13.95 -7.36
C ALA A 132 12.84 13.84 -8.43
N ILE A 133 12.54 13.19 -9.56
CA ILE A 133 13.46 13.08 -10.70
C ILE A 133 13.80 14.50 -11.24
N TYR A 134 12.79 15.36 -11.39
CA TYR A 134 12.99 16.73 -11.85
C TYR A 134 13.87 17.53 -10.90
N LEU A 135 13.65 17.43 -9.59
CA LEU A 135 14.49 18.09 -8.58
C LEU A 135 15.95 17.63 -8.67
N ILE A 136 16.18 16.31 -8.78
CA ILE A 136 17.54 15.77 -8.84
C ILE A 136 18.21 16.13 -10.16
N MET A 137 17.56 15.96 -11.30
CA MET A 137 18.20 16.12 -12.61
C MET A 137 18.29 17.57 -13.07
N ASN A 138 17.29 18.40 -12.75
CA ASN A 138 17.19 19.76 -13.27
C ASN A 138 17.54 20.83 -12.23
N GLN A 139 17.36 20.55 -10.94
CA GLN A 139 17.66 21.49 -9.86
C GLN A 139 18.89 21.09 -9.03
N GLY A 140 19.48 19.91 -9.30
CA GLY A 140 20.71 19.48 -8.64
C GLY A 140 20.51 19.08 -7.17
N ALA A 141 19.33 18.58 -6.78
CA ALA A 141 19.00 18.12 -5.43
C ALA A 141 19.75 16.81 -5.09
N THR A 142 21.06 16.91 -4.91
CA THR A 142 21.95 15.77 -4.60
C THR A 142 21.71 15.22 -3.19
N ASP A 143 21.27 16.04 -2.26
CA ASP A 143 20.86 15.67 -0.91
C ASP A 143 19.68 14.70 -0.95
N LEU A 144 18.66 14.95 -1.79
CA LEU A 144 17.53 14.05 -1.99
C LEU A 144 18.00 12.68 -2.56
N ALA A 145 18.88 12.71 -3.56
CA ALA A 145 19.42 11.48 -4.12
C ALA A 145 20.19 10.65 -3.09
N ASN A 146 20.99 11.30 -2.24
CA ASN A 146 21.73 10.67 -1.17
C ASN A 146 20.80 10.11 -0.08
N THR A 147 19.78 10.87 0.33
CA THR A 147 18.81 10.43 1.33
C THR A 147 18.05 9.19 0.86
N VAL A 148 17.63 9.13 -0.40
CA VAL A 148 16.96 7.94 -0.97
C VAL A 148 17.85 6.70 -0.91
N GLN A 149 19.16 6.85 -1.07
CA GLN A 149 20.10 5.74 -1.01
C GLN A 149 20.47 5.29 0.42
N GLN A 150 20.52 6.23 1.36
CA GLN A 150 20.97 5.97 2.72
C GLN A 150 19.83 5.64 3.67
N ASP A 151 18.74 6.38 3.60
CA ASP A 151 17.58 6.23 4.48
C ASP A 151 16.27 6.59 3.75
N VAL A 152 15.68 5.58 3.13
CA VAL A 152 14.41 5.71 2.40
C VAL A 152 13.27 6.26 3.30
N ALA A 153 13.32 6.03 4.62
CA ALA A 153 12.29 6.50 5.52
C ALA A 153 12.23 8.03 5.63
N LEU A 154 13.35 8.71 5.42
CA LEU A 154 13.44 10.16 5.43
C LEU A 154 13.20 10.80 4.05
N ALA A 155 13.19 10.01 2.97
CA ALA A 155 13.14 10.50 1.60
C ALA A 155 11.92 11.39 1.32
N LEU A 156 10.74 11.05 1.85
CA LEU A 156 9.54 11.87 1.67
C LEU A 156 9.70 13.26 2.29
N PHE A 157 10.23 13.34 3.49
CA PHE A 157 10.38 14.62 4.20
C PHE A 157 11.46 15.49 3.54
N ASN A 158 12.60 14.89 3.17
CA ASN A 158 13.64 15.59 2.43
C ASN A 158 13.13 16.09 1.06
N PHE A 159 12.33 15.28 0.34
CA PHE A 159 11.67 15.70 -0.89
C PHE A 159 10.77 16.93 -0.67
N LEU A 160 9.97 16.97 0.40
CA LEU A 160 9.07 18.08 0.70
C LEU A 160 9.80 19.35 1.11
N GLU A 161 11.05 19.27 1.59
CA GLU A 161 11.89 20.44 1.91
C GLU A 161 12.22 21.28 0.68
N HIS A 162 12.20 20.71 -0.52
CA HIS A 162 12.42 21.43 -1.77
C HIS A 162 11.21 22.24 -2.26
N PHE A 163 10.08 22.20 -1.56
CA PHE A 163 8.86 22.93 -1.92
C PHE A 163 8.62 24.12 -0.99
N PRO A 164 7.95 25.18 -1.47
CA PRO A 164 7.46 26.25 -0.61
C PRO A 164 6.48 25.66 0.43
N PHE A 165 6.47 26.25 1.62
CA PHE A 165 5.66 25.77 2.76
C PHE A 165 6.01 24.35 3.22
N SER A 166 7.28 23.95 3.12
CA SER A 166 7.76 22.60 3.48
C SER A 166 7.30 22.10 4.84
N SER A 167 7.29 22.97 5.86
CA SER A 167 6.80 22.61 7.21
C SER A 167 5.33 22.19 7.22
N VAL A 168 4.49 22.85 6.43
CA VAL A 168 3.05 22.52 6.32
C VAL A 168 2.88 21.21 5.56
N LEU A 169 3.60 21.03 4.45
CA LEU A 169 3.59 19.80 3.66
C LEU A 169 4.06 18.61 4.49
N SER A 170 5.15 18.77 5.24
CA SER A 170 5.68 17.72 6.13
C SER A 170 4.72 17.39 7.27
N PHE A 171 4.02 18.39 7.82
CA PHE A 171 2.98 18.13 8.83
C PHE A 171 1.81 17.33 8.26
N ILE A 172 1.33 17.68 7.06
CA ILE A 172 0.26 16.93 6.36
C ILE A 172 0.72 15.50 6.07
N ALA A 173 1.95 15.34 5.56
CA ALA A 173 2.53 14.02 5.28
C ALA A 173 2.64 13.18 6.55
N MET A 174 3.14 13.75 7.65
CA MET A 174 3.24 13.05 8.94
C MET A 174 1.86 12.64 9.47
N ALA A 175 0.87 13.54 9.43
CA ALA A 175 -0.49 13.23 9.83
C ALA A 175 -1.09 12.11 8.99
N MET A 176 -0.89 12.15 7.67
CA MET A 176 -1.32 11.11 6.73
C MET A 176 -0.68 9.75 7.07
N VAL A 177 0.64 9.70 7.30
CA VAL A 177 1.35 8.46 7.66
C VAL A 177 0.82 7.87 8.96
N ILE A 178 0.61 8.70 10.00
CA ILE A 178 0.06 8.25 11.29
C ILE A 178 -1.35 7.66 11.10
N VAL A 179 -2.24 8.38 10.42
CA VAL A 179 -3.63 7.94 10.20
C VAL A 179 -3.66 6.67 9.35
N PHE A 180 -2.84 6.60 8.30
CA PHE A 180 -2.71 5.42 7.45
C PHE A 180 -2.24 4.20 8.23
N PHE A 181 -1.23 4.36 9.09
CA PHE A 181 -0.75 3.27 9.93
C PHE A 181 -1.84 2.77 10.90
N VAL A 182 -2.56 3.67 11.55
CA VAL A 182 -3.65 3.32 12.47
C VAL A 182 -4.75 2.54 11.76
N THR A 183 -5.23 3.04 10.61
CA THR A 183 -6.29 2.37 9.84
C THR A 183 -5.86 1.01 9.28
N SER A 184 -4.61 0.87 8.87
CA SER A 184 -4.05 -0.40 8.40
C SER A 184 -3.89 -1.41 9.53
N ALA A 185 -3.43 -0.97 10.72
CA ALA A 185 -3.30 -1.83 11.89
C ALA A 185 -4.67 -2.31 12.39
N ASP A 186 -5.68 -1.44 12.41
CA ASP A 186 -7.05 -1.79 12.78
C ASP A 186 -7.65 -2.83 11.83
N SER A 187 -7.52 -2.59 10.54
CA SER A 187 -8.00 -3.51 9.50
C SER A 187 -7.31 -4.87 9.59
N GLY A 188 -6.00 -4.87 9.80
CA GLY A 188 -5.20 -6.08 10.00
C GLY A 188 -5.63 -6.87 11.25
N ALA A 189 -5.79 -6.19 12.38
CA ALA A 189 -6.23 -6.81 13.63
C ALA A 189 -7.62 -7.44 13.49
N MET A 190 -8.56 -6.76 12.80
CA MET A 190 -9.89 -7.27 12.53
C MET A 190 -9.86 -8.53 11.67
N VAL A 191 -9.01 -8.59 10.65
CA VAL A 191 -8.91 -9.78 9.78
C VAL A 191 -8.30 -10.95 10.54
N VAL A 192 -7.22 -10.74 11.29
CA VAL A 192 -6.60 -11.79 12.10
C VAL A 192 -7.58 -12.31 13.14
N ASP A 193 -8.32 -11.44 13.81
CA ASP A 193 -9.36 -11.77 14.77
C ASP A 193 -10.48 -12.63 14.14
N THR A 194 -10.95 -12.25 12.96
CA THR A 194 -11.97 -12.99 12.20
C THR A 194 -11.47 -14.39 11.80
N LEU A 195 -10.22 -14.49 11.35
CA LEU A 195 -9.60 -15.77 11.00
C LEU A 195 -9.43 -16.68 12.22
N ALA A 196 -8.93 -16.12 13.32
CA ALA A 196 -8.70 -16.86 14.57
C ALA A 196 -9.99 -17.36 15.22
N SER A 197 -11.10 -16.67 14.99
CA SER A 197 -12.43 -17.05 15.49
C SER A 197 -13.24 -17.95 14.54
N GLY A 198 -12.63 -18.42 13.45
CA GLY A 198 -13.31 -19.26 12.47
C GLY A 198 -14.40 -18.55 11.67
N GLY A 199 -14.28 -17.23 11.48
CA GLY A 199 -15.22 -16.42 10.70
C GLY A 199 -16.33 -15.75 11.52
N VAL A 200 -16.27 -15.83 12.85
CA VAL A 200 -17.24 -15.14 13.73
C VAL A 200 -17.05 -13.63 13.62
N ALA A 201 -18.12 -12.92 13.27
CA ALA A 201 -18.06 -11.48 13.04
C ALA A 201 -18.04 -10.63 14.33
N ASN A 202 -18.61 -11.15 15.43
CA ASN A 202 -18.73 -10.43 16.70
C ASN A 202 -17.90 -11.13 17.77
N THR A 203 -16.61 -10.86 17.77
CA THR A 203 -15.67 -11.36 18.76
C THR A 203 -15.62 -10.46 20.00
N PRO A 204 -15.23 -10.99 21.16
CA PRO A 204 -15.04 -10.17 22.37
C PRO A 204 -13.97 -9.08 22.16
N VAL A 205 -14.19 -7.91 22.74
CA VAL A 205 -13.28 -6.76 22.61
C VAL A 205 -11.84 -7.10 23.07
N TRP A 206 -11.68 -7.91 24.11
CA TRP A 206 -10.37 -8.31 24.60
C TRP A 206 -9.56 -9.11 23.58
N GLN A 207 -10.21 -9.93 22.74
CA GLN A 207 -9.56 -10.71 21.69
C GLN A 207 -9.02 -9.81 20.58
N ARG A 208 -9.76 -8.77 20.20
CA ARG A 208 -9.31 -7.77 19.22
C ARG A 208 -8.12 -6.98 19.75
N ILE A 209 -8.17 -6.58 21.03
CA ILE A 209 -7.03 -5.91 21.71
C ILE A 209 -5.81 -6.81 21.71
N PHE A 210 -5.98 -8.09 22.03
CA PHE A 210 -4.89 -9.07 22.03
C PHE A 210 -4.21 -9.14 20.67
N TRP A 211 -4.96 -9.29 19.58
CA TRP A 211 -4.40 -9.35 18.24
C TRP A 211 -3.72 -8.04 17.81
N ALA A 212 -4.31 -6.90 18.11
CA ALA A 212 -3.71 -5.59 17.83
C ALA A 212 -2.38 -5.39 18.57
N LEU A 213 -2.30 -5.77 19.83
CA LEU A 213 -1.07 -5.70 20.61
C LEU A 213 -0.02 -6.71 20.15
N LEU A 214 -0.43 -7.94 19.86
CA LEU A 214 0.48 -8.99 19.38
C LEU A 214 1.13 -8.59 18.05
N MET A 215 0.37 -8.05 17.10
CA MET A 215 0.93 -7.52 15.85
C MET A 215 1.96 -6.43 16.10
N GLY A 216 1.68 -5.52 17.05
CA GLY A 216 2.63 -4.48 17.43
C GLY A 216 3.92 -5.06 18.04
N VAL A 217 3.80 -6.04 18.93
CA VAL A 217 4.96 -6.72 19.53
C VAL A 217 5.82 -7.42 18.48
N VAL A 218 5.19 -8.16 17.56
CA VAL A 218 5.89 -8.84 16.44
C VAL A 218 6.59 -7.83 15.54
N ALA A 219 5.94 -6.72 15.20
CA ALA A 219 6.54 -5.67 14.39
C ALA A 219 7.76 -5.04 15.08
N ILE A 220 7.66 -4.74 16.39
CA ILE A 220 8.78 -4.21 17.17
C ILE A 220 9.93 -5.22 17.23
N ALA A 221 9.64 -6.49 17.48
CA ALA A 221 10.65 -7.54 17.53
C ALA A 221 11.42 -7.67 16.21
N LEU A 222 10.70 -7.65 15.07
CA LEU A 222 11.32 -7.69 13.74
C LEU A 222 12.15 -6.43 13.44
N LEU A 223 11.67 -5.25 13.84
CA LEU A 223 12.41 -4.01 13.68
C LEU A 223 13.71 -4.00 14.49
N ILE A 224 13.68 -4.52 15.72
CA ILE A 224 14.88 -4.64 16.56
C ILE A 224 15.85 -5.70 16.00
N ALA A 225 15.34 -6.80 15.45
CA ALA A 225 16.15 -7.90 14.94
C ALA A 225 16.90 -7.58 13.64
N GLY A 226 16.35 -6.75 12.76
CA GLY A 226 16.98 -6.46 11.47
C GLY A 226 16.36 -5.29 10.71
N GLY A 227 15.63 -4.41 11.40
CA GLY A 227 15.03 -3.23 10.81
C GLY A 227 13.98 -3.52 9.73
N LEU A 228 13.86 -2.62 8.78
CA LEU A 228 12.91 -2.75 7.67
C LEU A 228 13.17 -4.00 6.81
N SER A 229 14.43 -4.39 6.61
CA SER A 229 14.80 -5.56 5.81
C SER A 229 14.29 -6.88 6.40
N ALA A 230 14.23 -7.01 7.73
CA ALA A 230 13.65 -8.19 8.38
C ALA A 230 12.15 -8.30 8.10
N LEU A 231 11.41 -7.19 8.20
CA LEU A 231 9.98 -7.14 7.86
C LEU A 231 9.73 -7.52 6.40
N GLN A 232 10.53 -6.98 5.48
CA GLN A 232 10.43 -7.28 4.05
C GLN A 232 10.72 -8.76 3.77
N THR A 233 11.75 -9.33 4.39
CA THR A 233 12.11 -10.74 4.22
C THR A 233 11.00 -11.68 4.69
N VAL A 234 10.40 -11.43 5.84
CA VAL A 234 9.28 -12.22 6.36
C VAL A 234 8.07 -12.11 5.44
N THR A 235 7.80 -10.92 4.90
CA THR A 235 6.72 -10.69 3.94
C THR A 235 6.92 -11.51 2.66
N ILE A 236 8.12 -11.50 2.08
CA ILE A 236 8.46 -12.29 0.88
C ILE A 236 8.35 -13.80 1.18
N ALA A 237 8.89 -14.25 2.33
CA ALA A 237 8.85 -15.66 2.71
C ALA A 237 7.42 -16.18 2.86
N SER A 238 6.50 -15.35 3.38
CA SER A 238 5.10 -15.72 3.53
C SER A 238 4.32 -15.74 2.20
N ALA A 239 4.84 -15.12 1.15
CA ALA A 239 4.17 -15.06 -0.16
C ALA A 239 3.94 -16.45 -0.78
N LEU A 240 4.89 -17.37 -0.62
CA LEU A 240 4.78 -18.71 -1.21
C LEU A 240 3.58 -19.49 -0.68
N PRO A 241 3.39 -19.68 0.65
CA PRO A 241 2.20 -20.36 1.16
C PRO A 241 0.91 -19.61 0.83
N PHE A 242 0.91 -18.27 0.86
CA PHE A 242 -0.27 -17.50 0.48
C PHE A 242 -0.62 -17.59 -1.00
N SER A 243 0.35 -17.77 -1.90
CA SER A 243 0.06 -18.01 -3.32
C SER A 243 -0.72 -19.31 -3.55
N VAL A 244 -0.40 -20.37 -2.81
CA VAL A 244 -1.15 -21.63 -2.85
C VAL A 244 -2.59 -21.42 -2.36
N ILE A 245 -2.78 -20.72 -1.25
CA ILE A 245 -4.11 -20.39 -0.72
C ILE A 245 -4.92 -19.59 -1.74
N LEU A 246 -4.31 -18.64 -2.43
CA LEU A 246 -4.96 -17.84 -3.48
C LEU A 246 -5.45 -18.73 -4.64
N LEU A 247 -4.61 -19.65 -5.13
CA LEU A 247 -4.99 -20.57 -6.20
C LEU A 247 -6.17 -21.45 -5.79
N ILE A 248 -6.17 -21.97 -4.57
CA ILE A 248 -7.29 -22.74 -4.02
C ILE A 248 -8.55 -21.85 -3.92
N SER A 249 -8.41 -20.61 -3.48
CA SER A 249 -9.51 -19.65 -3.36
C SER A 249 -10.13 -19.30 -4.72
N ILE A 250 -9.32 -19.15 -5.77
CA ILE A 250 -9.79 -18.92 -7.15
C ILE A 250 -10.64 -20.11 -7.62
N TYR A 251 -10.15 -21.34 -7.40
CA TYR A 251 -10.91 -22.55 -7.73
C TYR A 251 -12.24 -22.62 -6.97
N GLY A 252 -12.22 -22.32 -5.66
CA GLY A 252 -13.41 -22.27 -4.82
C GLY A 252 -14.44 -21.26 -5.31
N LEU A 253 -13.98 -20.05 -5.68
CA LEU A 253 -14.82 -18.97 -6.22
C LEU A 253 -15.47 -19.39 -7.54
N LEU A 254 -14.70 -19.92 -8.48
CA LEU A 254 -15.22 -20.36 -9.78
C LEU A 254 -16.28 -21.47 -9.61
N LYS A 255 -16.07 -22.39 -8.65
CA LYS A 255 -17.02 -23.43 -8.34
C LYS A 255 -18.31 -22.87 -7.73
N ALA A 256 -18.21 -21.90 -6.83
CA ALA A 256 -19.37 -21.25 -6.22
C ALA A 256 -20.20 -20.50 -7.28
N LEU A 257 -19.56 -19.67 -8.12
CA LEU A 257 -20.23 -18.92 -9.18
C LEU A 257 -20.95 -19.83 -10.19
N ARG A 258 -20.36 -20.99 -10.52
CA ARG A 258 -21.04 -21.97 -11.41
C ARG A 258 -22.29 -22.54 -10.77
N ARG A 259 -22.32 -22.74 -9.47
CA ARG A 259 -23.51 -23.24 -8.75
C ARG A 259 -24.64 -22.23 -8.70
N ASP A 260 -24.29 -20.93 -8.63
CA ASP A 260 -25.30 -19.87 -8.61
C ASP A 260 -25.95 -19.61 -9.99
N LEU A 261 -25.32 -20.13 -11.05
CA LEU A 261 -25.83 -20.03 -12.43
C LEU A 261 -26.69 -21.23 -12.86
N THR A 262 -26.66 -22.33 -12.08
CA THR A 262 -27.48 -23.55 -12.31
C THR A 262 -28.63 -23.61 -11.36
#